data_7234e255fd37984da4212d983d9a3add
#
_entry.id   7234e255fd37984da4212d983d9a3add
#
_cell.length_a   1.000
_cell.length_b   1.000
_cell.length_c   1.000
_cell.angle_alpha   90.00
_cell.angle_beta   90.00
_cell.angle_gamma   90.00
#
_symmetry.space_group_name_H-M   'P 1'
#
loop_
_entity.id
_entity.type
_entity.pdbx_description
1 polymer ?
#
loop_
_entity_poly.entity_id
_entity_poly.type
_entity_poly.pdbx_seq_one_letter_code
_entity_poly.pdbx_strand_id
1 'polypeptide(L)'
;MQYTHLQNAPGGLAVKTPDIPQNEKERIETLHATGVLDTPQEERFDRLTRMAKRLFNVPIALVSLVDANRQWFKSCYGLNVRETSRDISFCGHAILGDEPFVISDAMEDARFADNPLVTGEPHIRFYAGCPLSAANG
;
A
#
# COMPACT_ATOMS: atom_id res chain seq x y z
N MET A 1 9.55 -1.33 -12.49
CA MET A 1 10.30 -0.26 -11.80
C MET A 1 10.87 -0.83 -10.51
N GLN A 2 12.18 -0.84 -10.38
CA GLN A 2 12.83 -1.35 -9.17
C GLN A 2 13.10 -0.20 -8.23
N TYR A 3 12.42 -0.16 -7.11
CA TYR A 3 12.60 0.85 -6.08
C TYR A 3 13.78 0.56 -5.14
N THR A 4 14.45 -0.59 -5.32
CA THR A 4 15.51 -1.05 -4.44
C THR A 4 16.76 -0.16 -4.42
N HIS A 5 16.99 0.62 -5.46
CA HIS A 5 18.15 1.51 -5.54
C HIS A 5 18.00 2.83 -4.76
N LEU A 6 16.77 3.15 -4.32
CA LEU A 6 16.49 4.39 -3.60
C LEU A 6 16.69 4.25 -2.09
N GLN A 7 16.86 3.03 -1.60
CA GLN A 7 17.00 2.76 -0.17
C GLN A 7 18.38 3.16 0.40
N ASN A 8 19.36 3.40 -0.47
CA ASN A 8 20.75 3.68 -0.05
C ASN A 8 21.27 5.02 -0.58
N ALA A 9 20.42 6.02 -0.73
CA ALA A 9 20.88 7.36 -1.14
C ALA A 9 21.83 7.93 -0.08
N PRO A 10 23.06 8.35 -0.46
CA PRO A 10 24.00 8.88 0.52
C PRO A 10 23.46 10.18 1.13
N GLY A 11 23.43 10.26 2.46
CA GLY A 11 23.03 11.44 3.21
C GLY A 11 21.52 11.62 3.43
N GLY A 12 20.69 10.65 3.03
CA GLY A 12 19.27 10.66 3.33
C GLY A 12 18.94 10.01 4.67
N LEU A 13 17.87 10.50 5.32
CA LEU A 13 17.26 9.79 6.44
C LEU A 13 16.76 8.42 5.92
N ALA A 14 16.94 7.36 6.71
CA ALA A 14 16.45 6.06 6.33
C ALA A 14 14.91 6.08 6.23
N VAL A 15 14.36 5.51 5.15
CA VAL A 15 12.92 5.35 4.98
C VAL A 15 12.36 4.62 6.19
N LYS A 16 11.30 5.16 6.80
CA LYS A 16 10.61 4.49 7.90
C LYS A 16 9.85 3.29 7.35
N THR A 17 10.38 2.08 7.60
CA THR A 17 9.68 0.85 7.24
C THR A 17 8.47 0.65 8.17
N PRO A 18 7.35 0.10 7.65
CA PRO A 18 6.22 -0.23 8.52
C PRO A 18 6.61 -1.26 9.58
N ASP A 19 6.08 -1.08 10.79
CA ASP A 19 6.20 -2.10 11.83
C ASP A 19 5.47 -3.38 11.39
N ILE A 20 5.83 -4.51 12.00
CA ILE A 20 5.16 -5.78 11.75
C ILE A 20 4.02 -5.91 12.77
N PRO A 21 2.77 -6.19 12.33
CA PRO A 21 1.67 -6.40 13.27
C PRO A 21 1.94 -7.55 14.23
N GLN A 22 1.43 -7.46 15.45
CA GLN A 22 1.59 -8.54 16.44
C GLN A 22 0.98 -9.86 15.99
N ASN A 23 -0.10 -9.79 15.19
CA ASN A 23 -0.79 -10.96 14.64
C ASN A 23 -0.32 -11.32 13.22
N GLU A 24 0.90 -10.96 12.85
CA GLU A 24 1.41 -11.12 11.48
C GLU A 24 1.26 -12.54 10.94
N LYS A 25 1.56 -13.54 11.76
CA LYS A 25 1.47 -14.94 11.34
C LYS A 25 0.04 -15.29 10.93
N GLU A 26 -0.93 -14.98 11.78
CA GLU A 26 -2.35 -15.25 11.51
C GLU A 26 -2.83 -14.45 10.31
N ARG A 27 -2.40 -13.20 10.22
CA ARG A 27 -2.75 -12.32 9.10
C ARG A 27 -2.27 -12.89 7.77
N ILE A 28 -1.02 -13.34 7.70
CA ILE A 28 -0.44 -13.94 6.49
C ILE A 28 -1.13 -15.26 6.14
N GLU A 29 -1.39 -16.11 7.12
CA GLU A 29 -2.11 -17.37 6.91
C GLU A 29 -3.51 -17.12 6.36
N THR A 30 -4.23 -16.14 6.91
CA THR A 30 -5.55 -15.74 6.43
C THR A 30 -5.49 -15.20 5.01
N LEU A 31 -4.52 -14.32 4.73
CA LEU A 31 -4.34 -13.77 3.39
C LEU A 31 -4.08 -14.87 2.36
N HIS A 32 -3.16 -15.78 2.65
CA HIS A 32 -2.85 -16.89 1.75
C HIS A 32 -4.04 -17.84 1.56
N ALA A 33 -4.84 -18.02 2.60
CA ALA A 33 -6.05 -18.86 2.53
C ALA A 33 -7.12 -18.29 1.61
N THR A 34 -7.13 -16.98 1.34
CA THR A 34 -8.09 -16.39 0.39
C THR A 34 -7.85 -16.82 -1.05
N GLY A 35 -6.63 -17.24 -1.38
CA GLY A 35 -6.26 -17.64 -2.74
C GLY A 35 -6.28 -16.49 -3.75
N VAL A 36 -6.28 -15.23 -3.30
CA VAL A 36 -6.42 -14.06 -4.18
C VAL A 36 -5.08 -13.55 -4.70
N LEU A 37 -3.99 -13.76 -3.95
CA LEU A 37 -2.65 -13.33 -4.38
C LEU A 37 -2.26 -14.01 -5.70
N ASP A 38 -1.63 -13.23 -6.58
CA ASP A 38 -1.11 -13.70 -7.87
C ASP A 38 -2.21 -14.24 -8.81
N THR A 39 -3.43 -13.72 -8.66
CA THR A 39 -4.56 -14.08 -9.53
C THR A 39 -4.84 -12.98 -10.56
N PRO A 40 -5.55 -13.32 -11.67
CA PRO A 40 -5.91 -12.32 -12.68
C PRO A 40 -6.80 -11.22 -12.13
N GLN A 41 -6.87 -10.10 -12.85
CA GLN A 41 -7.80 -9.02 -12.58
C GLN A 41 -9.24 -9.53 -12.62
N GLU A 42 -10.08 -8.97 -11.74
CA GLU A 42 -11.50 -9.30 -11.67
C GLU A 42 -12.34 -8.03 -11.60
N GLU A 43 -13.42 -7.99 -12.38
CA GLU A 43 -14.32 -6.84 -12.44
C GLU A 43 -14.91 -6.48 -11.07
N ARG A 44 -15.17 -7.47 -10.22
CA ARG A 44 -15.70 -7.20 -8.87
C ARG A 44 -14.80 -6.32 -8.01
N PHE A 45 -13.48 -6.35 -8.25
CA PHE A 45 -12.53 -5.48 -7.58
C PHE A 45 -12.27 -4.20 -8.39
N ASP A 46 -12.17 -4.33 -9.72
CA ASP A 46 -11.87 -3.20 -10.59
C ASP A 46 -12.97 -2.14 -10.57
N ARG A 47 -14.23 -2.54 -10.41
CA ARG A 47 -15.32 -1.56 -10.26
C ARG A 47 -15.21 -0.76 -8.98
N LEU A 48 -14.63 -1.33 -7.92
CA LEU A 48 -14.40 -0.61 -6.66
C LEU A 48 -13.34 0.48 -6.83
N THR A 49 -12.25 0.17 -7.50
CA THR A 49 -11.19 1.16 -7.76
C THR A 49 -11.67 2.24 -8.72
N ARG A 50 -12.46 1.89 -9.75
CA ARG A 50 -13.08 2.89 -10.63
C ARG A 50 -14.03 3.82 -9.86
N MET A 51 -14.86 3.26 -8.99
CA MET A 51 -15.78 4.03 -8.16
C MET A 51 -15.02 4.97 -7.22
N ALA A 52 -14.00 4.45 -6.53
CA ALA A 52 -13.19 5.26 -5.61
C ALA A 52 -12.51 6.41 -6.34
N LYS A 53 -11.94 6.13 -7.51
CA LYS A 53 -11.32 7.17 -8.34
C LYS A 53 -12.29 8.29 -8.66
N ARG A 54 -13.51 7.94 -9.05
CA ARG A 54 -14.54 8.93 -9.43
C ARG A 54 -15.08 9.70 -8.24
N LEU A 55 -15.40 8.98 -7.15
CA LEU A 55 -15.98 9.60 -5.95
C LEU A 55 -15.02 10.57 -5.29
N PHE A 56 -13.75 10.22 -5.19
CA PHE A 56 -12.76 11.02 -4.50
C PHE A 56 -11.93 11.90 -5.44
N ASN A 57 -12.14 11.76 -6.74
CA ASN A 57 -11.39 12.50 -7.77
C ASN A 57 -9.87 12.38 -7.55
N VAL A 58 -9.41 11.15 -7.37
CA VAL A 58 -8.00 10.84 -7.14
C VAL A 58 -7.37 10.20 -8.37
N PRO A 59 -6.07 10.39 -8.63
CA PRO A 59 -5.40 9.76 -9.77
C PRO A 59 -5.11 8.28 -9.56
N ILE A 60 -5.03 7.81 -8.31
CA ILE A 60 -4.66 6.44 -7.98
C ILE A 60 -5.69 5.85 -7.02
N ALA A 61 -6.16 4.66 -7.33
CA ALA A 61 -7.02 3.88 -6.44
C ALA A 61 -6.61 2.40 -6.52
N LEU A 62 -6.52 1.75 -5.37
CA LEU A 62 -5.97 0.40 -5.26
C LEU A 62 -6.82 -0.48 -4.35
N VAL A 63 -6.90 -1.77 -4.68
CA VAL A 63 -7.16 -2.83 -3.71
C VAL A 63 -5.83 -3.55 -3.51
N SER A 64 -5.25 -3.38 -2.34
CA SER A 64 -3.89 -3.78 -2.02
C SER A 64 -3.89 -4.90 -0.98
N LEU A 65 -3.06 -5.89 -1.21
CA LEU A 65 -2.83 -7.00 -0.28
C LEU A 65 -1.38 -6.94 0.19
N VAL A 66 -1.20 -6.85 1.50
CA VAL A 66 0.14 -6.74 2.10
C VAL A 66 0.61 -8.13 2.49
N ASP A 67 1.48 -8.70 1.66
CA ASP A 67 2.11 -9.99 1.88
C ASP A 67 3.36 -9.85 2.78
N ALA A 68 4.11 -10.91 2.98
CA ALA A 68 5.25 -10.93 3.89
C ALA A 68 6.33 -9.89 3.55
N ASN A 69 6.63 -9.73 2.26
CA ASN A 69 7.72 -8.84 1.80
C ASN A 69 7.29 -7.89 0.69
N ARG A 70 6.03 -7.91 0.29
CA ARG A 70 5.53 -7.11 -0.82
C ARG A 70 4.13 -6.60 -0.55
N GLN A 71 3.79 -5.53 -1.23
CA GLN A 71 2.44 -5.04 -1.39
C GLN A 71 2.00 -5.40 -2.82
N TRP A 72 0.96 -6.23 -2.95
CA TRP A 72 0.48 -6.71 -4.23
C TRP A 72 -0.91 -6.13 -4.53
N PHE A 73 -1.13 -5.69 -5.78
CA PHE A 73 -2.36 -5.02 -6.16
C PHE A 73 -3.31 -5.97 -6.87
N LYS A 74 -4.40 -6.34 -6.20
CA LYS A 74 -5.50 -7.09 -6.82
C LYS A 74 -6.22 -6.24 -7.85
N SER A 75 -6.39 -4.95 -7.54
CA SER A 75 -6.91 -3.97 -8.47
C SER A 75 -6.08 -2.70 -8.37
N CYS A 76 -5.73 -2.11 -9.51
CA CYS A 76 -4.85 -0.96 -9.57
C CYS A 76 -5.30 -0.01 -10.66
N TYR A 77 -5.58 1.22 -10.29
CA TYR A 77 -5.89 2.30 -11.22
C TYR A 77 -4.88 3.43 -11.04
N GLY A 78 -4.23 3.84 -12.12
CA GLY A 78 -3.31 4.97 -12.09
C GLY A 78 -1.85 4.64 -11.87
N LEU A 79 -1.50 3.36 -11.63
CA LEU A 79 -0.12 2.89 -11.57
C LEU A 79 0.09 1.76 -12.58
N ASN A 80 1.31 1.66 -13.11
CA ASN A 80 1.68 0.64 -14.10
C ASN A 80 2.44 -0.53 -13.49
N VAL A 81 2.36 -0.71 -12.17
CA VAL A 81 3.02 -1.80 -11.46
C VAL A 81 2.00 -2.68 -10.78
N ARG A 82 2.33 -3.95 -10.61
CA ARG A 82 1.46 -4.92 -9.94
C ARG A 82 1.82 -5.10 -8.47
N GLU A 83 3.01 -4.74 -8.08
CA GLU A 83 3.48 -4.86 -6.71
C GLU A 83 4.59 -3.87 -6.41
N THR A 84 4.80 -3.61 -5.14
CA THR A 84 5.93 -2.84 -4.62
C THR A 84 6.50 -3.55 -3.40
N SER A 85 7.69 -3.14 -2.95
CA SER A 85 8.23 -3.60 -1.69
C SER A 85 7.33 -3.17 -0.54
N ARG A 86 7.12 -4.06 0.42
CA ARG A 86 6.40 -3.75 1.65
C ARG A 86 7.07 -2.63 2.43
N ASP A 87 8.39 -2.56 2.41
CA ASP A 87 9.19 -1.62 3.19
C ASP A 87 8.88 -0.16 2.88
N ILE A 88 8.48 0.14 1.64
CA ILE A 88 8.11 1.50 1.23
C ILE A 88 6.59 1.70 1.15
N SER A 89 5.79 0.70 1.52
CA SER A 89 4.34 0.77 1.34
C SER A 89 3.66 1.61 2.41
N PHE A 90 2.76 2.49 1.99
CA PHE A 90 1.83 3.18 2.88
C PHE A 90 0.84 2.20 3.50
N CYS A 91 0.40 1.21 2.71
CA CYS A 91 -0.55 0.19 3.18
C CYS A 91 0.03 -0.67 4.30
N GLY A 92 1.35 -0.87 4.32
CA GLY A 92 2.01 -1.56 5.43
C GLY A 92 1.82 -0.86 6.76
N HIS A 93 1.74 0.48 6.75
CA HIS A 93 1.38 1.27 7.94
C HIS A 93 -0.12 1.19 8.23
N ALA A 94 -0.95 1.23 7.19
CA ALA A 94 -2.41 1.23 7.33
C ALA A 94 -2.93 -0.03 8.03
N ILE A 95 -2.33 -1.19 7.76
CA ILE A 95 -2.77 -2.47 8.34
C ILE A 95 -2.43 -2.64 9.82
N LEU A 96 -1.68 -1.71 10.41
CA LEU A 96 -1.35 -1.76 11.84
C LEU A 96 -2.55 -1.41 12.74
N GLY A 97 -3.58 -0.78 12.20
CA GLY A 97 -4.80 -0.41 12.92
C GLY A 97 -6.04 -0.90 12.19
N ASP A 98 -7.20 -0.65 12.82
CA ASP A 98 -8.51 -1.04 12.29
C ASP A 98 -9.28 0.13 11.68
N GLU A 99 -8.79 1.35 11.91
CA GLU A 99 -9.42 2.58 11.44
C GLU A 99 -8.80 3.05 10.12
N PRO A 100 -9.52 3.87 9.34
CA PRO A 100 -8.92 4.49 8.16
C PRO A 100 -7.65 5.25 8.51
N PHE A 101 -6.61 5.01 7.73
CA PHE A 101 -5.30 5.65 7.89
C PHE A 101 -5.18 6.76 6.86
N VAL A 102 -5.12 8.01 7.35
CA VAL A 102 -5.13 9.20 6.47
C VAL A 102 -3.86 10.02 6.68
N ILE A 103 -3.23 10.39 5.58
CA ILE A 103 -2.09 11.29 5.54
C ILE A 103 -2.48 12.47 4.66
N SER A 104 -2.61 13.65 5.27
CA SER A 104 -3.05 14.86 4.55
C SER A 104 -2.00 15.35 3.56
N ASP A 105 -0.73 15.35 3.98
CA ASP A 105 0.41 15.68 3.11
C ASP A 105 1.62 14.85 3.52
N ALA A 106 1.99 13.92 2.65
CA ALA A 106 3.10 13.01 2.91
C ALA A 106 4.45 13.73 3.03
N MET A 107 4.61 14.90 2.42
CA MET A 107 5.84 15.68 2.55
C MET A 107 6.02 16.28 3.94
N GLU A 108 4.92 16.51 4.65
CA GLU A 108 4.90 17.06 6.01
C GLU A 108 4.92 15.97 7.08
N ASP A 109 4.82 14.71 6.67
CA ASP A 109 4.80 13.56 7.60
C ASP A 109 6.21 12.98 7.72
N ALA A 110 6.76 12.98 8.94
CA ALA A 110 8.14 12.51 9.19
C ALA A 110 8.36 11.05 8.79
N ARG A 111 7.29 10.24 8.76
CA ARG A 111 7.38 8.83 8.35
C ARG A 111 7.53 8.66 6.84
N PHE A 112 7.07 9.63 6.03
CA PHE A 112 6.92 9.47 4.59
C PHE A 112 7.67 10.52 3.77
N ALA A 113 8.13 11.62 4.37
CA ALA A 113 8.74 12.72 3.62
C ALA A 113 9.93 12.27 2.76
N ASP A 114 10.67 11.26 3.18
CA ASP A 114 11.81 10.69 2.46
C ASP A 114 11.48 9.41 1.69
N ASN A 115 10.21 9.02 1.67
CA ASN A 115 9.77 7.80 0.98
C ASN A 115 9.92 7.96 -0.54
N PRO A 116 10.46 6.94 -1.25
CA PRO A 116 10.64 7.01 -2.70
C PRO A 116 9.37 7.30 -3.48
N LEU A 117 8.21 6.89 -2.97
CA LEU A 117 6.91 7.14 -3.60
C LEU A 117 6.45 8.60 -3.43
N VAL A 118 7.10 9.34 -2.55
CA VAL A 118 6.84 10.76 -2.29
C VAL A 118 7.86 11.64 -3.01
N THR A 119 9.14 11.29 -2.91
CA THR A 119 10.23 12.08 -3.52
C THR A 119 10.37 11.82 -5.01
N GLY A 120 9.94 10.64 -5.48
CA GLY A 120 9.92 10.25 -6.88
C GLY A 120 8.51 9.90 -7.34
N GLU A 121 8.38 9.32 -8.54
CA GLU A 121 7.09 8.89 -9.05
C GLU A 121 6.43 7.88 -8.11
N PRO A 122 5.13 7.98 -7.83
CA PRO A 122 4.13 8.91 -8.39
C PRO A 122 3.96 10.23 -7.64
N HIS A 123 4.89 10.63 -6.80
CA HIS A 123 4.86 11.88 -6.01
C HIS A 123 3.63 11.95 -5.10
N ILE A 124 3.41 10.95 -4.28
CA ILE A 124 2.27 10.89 -3.36
C ILE A 124 2.32 12.07 -2.41
N ARG A 125 1.16 12.72 -2.23
CA ARG A 125 0.96 13.82 -1.27
C ARG A 125 -0.10 13.45 -0.26
N PHE A 126 -1.29 13.12 -0.73
CA PHE A 126 -2.41 12.65 0.09
C PHE A 126 -2.51 11.13 0.00
N TYR A 127 -2.81 10.50 1.13
CA TYR A 127 -3.09 9.06 1.18
C TYR A 127 -4.26 8.79 2.12
N ALA A 128 -5.16 7.92 1.72
CA ALA A 128 -6.19 7.38 2.59
C ALA A 128 -6.31 5.88 2.31
N GLY A 129 -6.16 5.07 3.33
CA GLY A 129 -6.29 3.62 3.25
C GLY A 129 -7.20 3.10 4.34
N CYS A 130 -8.14 2.23 3.96
CA CYS A 130 -9.04 1.57 4.89
C CYS A 130 -8.65 0.10 5.00
N PRO A 131 -8.22 -0.38 6.18
CA PRO A 131 -7.93 -1.79 6.37
C PRO A 131 -9.17 -2.64 6.15
N LEU A 132 -9.00 -3.79 5.50
CA LEU A 132 -10.06 -4.77 5.32
C LEU A 132 -9.74 -5.96 6.21
N SER A 133 -10.74 -6.42 6.96
CA SER A 133 -10.61 -7.60 7.81
C SER A 133 -11.38 -8.76 7.23
N ALA A 134 -10.80 -9.96 7.29
CA ALA A 134 -11.51 -11.18 6.95
C ALA A 134 -12.58 -11.48 8.00
N ALA A 135 -13.53 -12.37 7.66
CA ALA A 135 -14.65 -12.71 8.55
C ALA A 135 -14.20 -13.30 9.90
N ASN A 136 -12.99 -13.82 9.96
CA ASN A 136 -12.42 -14.40 11.18
C ASN A 136 -11.44 -13.45 11.90
N GLY A 137 -11.41 -12.19 11.51
CA GLY A 137 -10.58 -11.20 12.19
C GLY A 137 -9.40 -10.62 11.43
#